data_ddfc43d8004f8b5b90f8680f93ed92dc
#
_entry.id   ddfc43d8004f8b5b90f8680f93ed92dc
#
_cell.length_a   1.000
_cell.length_b   1.000
_cell.length_c   1.000
_cell.angle_alpha   90.00
_cell.angle_beta   90.00
_cell.angle_gamma   90.00
#
_symmetry.space_group_name_H-M   'P 1'
#
loop_
_entity.id
_entity.type
_entity.pdbx_description
1 polymer ?
#
loop_
_entity_poly.entity_id
_entity_poly.type
_entity_poly.pdbx_seq_one_letter_code
_entity_poly.pdbx_strand_id
1 'polypeptide(L)'
;MASFVIEGGHRLSGDIYPQGAKNEVLQIICATLLTAEEVTVHNIPDILDVNNLIQLMRDMGVSVSKKGIDTYSFQAANIDFAYLESDAFLKKCSSLRGSVMLVGPMVARFGKAMISKPGGDKIGRRRLDTHFIGIQNLGADFVYNEERGIYEISAKQLHGSYMLLDEASVTGTANIVMTAVLAKGKTTIYNAACEPYVQQLCRMLNRMGAKIEGIASNLRTIEGVDELHGTEHTILPDMIEVGSFIGMAAMTRSELTIKNVSYENLGIIPDSFRRLGIKMEQWEDDIYVPAQETYQIESFIDGSIMTIADAPWPGLTPDLLSVLLVVATQAKGSVLIHQKMFESRLFFVDKLIDMGAQIILCDPHRAVVIGHDHGFKLRGGNMTSPDIRAGIALLIAAMSADGISRIHNIEQIDRGYQNIEGRLNALGARITRIE
;
A
#
# COMPACT_ATOMS: atom_id res chain seq x y z
N MET A 1 -24.71 2.76 -2.77
CA MET A 1 -23.26 2.91 -3.15
C MET A 1 -22.86 4.28 -2.65
N ALA A 2 -22.05 4.31 -1.60
CA ALA A 2 -21.68 5.55 -0.94
C ALA A 2 -20.89 6.48 -1.87
N SER A 3 -21.06 7.79 -1.67
CA SER A 3 -20.45 8.84 -2.49
C SER A 3 -19.91 9.96 -1.63
N PHE A 4 -18.84 10.62 -2.07
CA PHE A 4 -18.45 11.93 -1.58
C PHE A 4 -19.03 13.03 -2.48
N VAL A 5 -19.54 14.09 -1.83
CA VAL A 5 -19.84 15.38 -2.47
C VAL A 5 -18.81 16.36 -1.95
N ILE A 6 -18.04 16.96 -2.84
CA ILE A 6 -16.91 17.82 -2.53
C ILE A 6 -17.19 19.21 -3.11
N GLU A 7 -17.20 20.23 -2.28
CA GLU A 7 -17.12 21.63 -2.69
C GLU A 7 -15.64 22.00 -2.81
N GLY A 8 -15.15 22.19 -4.02
CA GLY A 8 -13.74 22.46 -4.28
C GLY A 8 -13.33 23.91 -4.02
N GLY A 9 -12.03 24.18 -4.14
CA GLY A 9 -11.45 25.52 -4.02
C GLY A 9 -11.20 26.01 -2.60
N HIS A 10 -11.39 25.17 -1.57
CA HIS A 10 -11.09 25.50 -0.19
C HIS A 10 -9.64 25.17 0.16
N ARG A 11 -8.97 26.13 0.83
CA ARG A 11 -7.62 25.91 1.36
C ARG A 11 -7.69 25.14 2.67
N LEU A 12 -6.71 24.28 2.86
CA LEU A 12 -6.49 23.55 4.10
C LEU A 12 -5.48 24.30 4.97
N SER A 13 -5.55 24.13 6.29
CA SER A 13 -4.55 24.66 7.23
C SER A 13 -4.52 23.84 8.50
N GLY A 14 -3.33 23.65 9.05
CA GLY A 14 -3.11 22.96 10.32
C GLY A 14 -2.24 21.71 10.22
N ASP A 15 -2.33 20.88 11.24
CA ASP A 15 -1.54 19.67 11.39
C ASP A 15 -2.35 18.44 11.00
N ILE A 16 -1.73 17.51 10.29
CA ILE A 16 -2.32 16.22 9.95
C ILE A 16 -1.35 15.08 10.28
N TYR A 17 -1.90 14.01 10.86
CA TYR A 17 -1.13 12.82 11.22
C TYR A 17 -1.44 11.70 10.22
N PRO A 18 -0.42 11.08 9.57
CA PRO A 18 -0.63 9.89 8.78
C PRO A 18 -1.12 8.73 9.64
N GLN A 19 -2.01 7.92 9.09
CA GLN A 19 -2.42 6.66 9.69
C GLN A 19 -1.30 5.62 9.63
N GLY A 20 -1.47 4.48 10.31
CA GLY A 20 -0.57 3.34 10.15
C GLY A 20 -0.57 2.77 8.73
N ALA A 21 0.61 2.32 8.28
CA ALA A 21 0.83 1.85 6.91
C ALA A 21 0.02 0.59 6.59
N LYS A 22 -0.95 0.70 5.67
CA LYS A 22 -1.78 -0.42 5.21
C LYS A 22 -0.94 -1.61 4.77
N ASN A 23 0.06 -1.37 3.92
CA ASN A 23 0.86 -2.44 3.33
C ASN A 23 1.76 -3.15 4.34
N GLU A 24 2.07 -2.52 5.46
CA GLU A 24 2.77 -3.12 6.59
C GLU A 24 1.83 -3.95 7.45
N VAL A 25 0.73 -3.35 7.91
CA VAL A 25 -0.16 -4.01 8.87
C VAL A 25 -0.73 -5.32 8.34
N LEU A 26 -1.03 -5.42 7.05
CA LEU A 26 -1.51 -6.66 6.45
C LEU A 26 -0.48 -7.80 6.54
N GLN A 27 0.81 -7.49 6.38
CA GLN A 27 1.91 -8.47 6.52
C GLN A 27 2.11 -8.85 8.01
N ILE A 28 2.12 -7.85 8.88
CA ILE A 28 2.34 -8.02 10.32
C ILE A 28 1.24 -8.88 10.96
N ILE A 29 -0.04 -8.62 10.63
CA ILE A 29 -1.17 -9.44 11.12
C ILE A 29 -1.01 -10.90 10.67
N CYS A 30 -0.67 -11.15 9.40
CA CYS A 30 -0.45 -12.52 8.93
C CYS A 30 0.74 -13.20 9.65
N ALA A 31 1.81 -12.45 9.93
CA ALA A 31 3.00 -12.97 10.61
C ALA A 31 2.70 -13.42 12.06
N THR A 32 1.63 -12.92 12.72
CA THR A 32 1.24 -13.37 14.06
C THR A 32 0.88 -14.85 14.10
N LEU A 33 0.54 -15.48 12.97
CA LEU A 33 0.29 -16.91 12.86
C LEU A 33 1.55 -17.76 13.08
N LEU A 34 2.75 -17.17 13.01
CA LEU A 34 4.02 -17.91 13.16
C LEU A 34 4.34 -18.31 14.60
N THR A 35 3.58 -17.81 15.60
CA THR A 35 3.76 -18.18 17.01
C THR A 35 2.41 -18.50 17.68
N ALA A 36 2.44 -19.27 18.76
CA ALA A 36 1.30 -19.48 19.65
C ALA A 36 1.18 -18.41 20.75
N GLU A 37 2.25 -17.62 20.94
CA GLU A 37 2.31 -16.57 21.94
C GLU A 37 1.60 -15.30 21.47
N GLU A 38 1.29 -14.40 22.41
CA GLU A 38 0.63 -13.13 22.10
C GLU A 38 1.59 -12.18 21.37
N VAL A 39 1.10 -11.59 20.27
CA VAL A 39 1.77 -10.51 19.55
C VAL A 39 0.89 -9.27 19.64
N THR A 40 1.43 -8.17 20.18
CA THR A 40 0.72 -6.90 20.29
C THR A 40 1.18 -5.95 19.18
N VAL A 41 0.22 -5.38 18.46
CA VAL A 41 0.47 -4.47 17.35
C VAL A 41 -0.21 -3.14 17.58
N HIS A 42 0.56 -2.06 17.48
CA HIS A 42 0.15 -0.66 17.66
C HIS A 42 0.05 0.08 16.34
N ASN A 43 -0.68 1.20 16.34
CA ASN A 43 -0.90 2.05 15.17
C ASN A 43 -1.57 1.31 14.00
N ILE A 44 -2.52 0.43 14.31
CA ILE A 44 -3.33 -0.27 13.30
C ILE A 44 -4.41 0.69 12.77
N PRO A 45 -4.44 1.00 11.46
CA PRO A 45 -5.44 1.90 10.89
C PRO A 45 -6.82 1.23 10.83
N ASP A 46 -7.85 2.02 11.12
CA ASP A 46 -9.26 1.60 10.98
C ASP A 46 -9.72 1.77 9.52
N ILE A 47 -9.32 0.84 8.67
CA ILE A 47 -9.65 0.78 7.24
C ILE A 47 -10.27 -0.56 6.87
N LEU A 48 -11.07 -0.58 5.83
CA LEU A 48 -11.89 -1.73 5.46
C LEU A 48 -11.06 -3.01 5.23
N ASP A 49 -9.95 -2.93 4.50
CA ASP A 49 -9.12 -4.11 4.20
C ASP A 49 -8.47 -4.70 5.48
N VAL A 50 -8.09 -3.85 6.44
CA VAL A 50 -7.51 -4.29 7.72
C VAL A 50 -8.57 -4.91 8.62
N ASN A 51 -9.73 -4.28 8.72
CA ASN A 51 -10.86 -4.81 9.51
C ASN A 51 -11.32 -6.17 8.97
N ASN A 52 -11.36 -6.34 7.65
CA ASN A 52 -11.69 -7.62 7.01
C ASN A 52 -10.64 -8.70 7.33
N LEU A 53 -9.35 -8.35 7.35
CA LEU A 53 -8.29 -9.29 7.71
C LEU A 53 -8.38 -9.66 9.20
N ILE A 54 -8.58 -8.70 10.10
CA ILE A 54 -8.78 -8.95 11.54
C ILE A 54 -9.97 -9.88 11.76
N GLN A 55 -11.09 -9.67 11.05
CA GLN A 55 -12.24 -10.56 11.16
C GLN A 55 -11.94 -11.95 10.60
N LEU A 56 -11.19 -12.04 9.50
CA LEU A 56 -10.76 -13.34 8.96
C LEU A 56 -9.88 -14.10 9.97
N MET A 57 -8.94 -13.42 10.64
CA MET A 57 -8.11 -14.02 11.70
C MET A 57 -8.96 -14.57 12.87
N ARG A 58 -9.99 -13.83 13.30
CA ARG A 58 -10.92 -14.31 14.34
C ARG A 58 -11.67 -15.55 13.89
N ASP A 59 -12.16 -15.56 12.67
CA ASP A 59 -12.90 -16.70 12.12
C ASP A 59 -12.01 -17.95 11.95
N MET A 60 -10.69 -17.76 11.74
CA MET A 60 -9.68 -18.80 11.71
C MET A 60 -9.34 -19.37 13.10
N GLY A 61 -9.92 -18.81 14.18
CA GLY A 61 -9.67 -19.24 15.56
C GLY A 61 -8.57 -18.46 16.29
N VAL A 62 -8.01 -17.40 15.68
CA VAL A 62 -7.05 -16.52 16.37
C VAL A 62 -7.78 -15.68 17.41
N SER A 63 -7.28 -15.70 18.65
CA SER A 63 -7.77 -14.80 19.70
C SER A 63 -7.31 -13.38 19.40
N VAL A 64 -8.24 -12.48 19.13
CA VAL A 64 -7.94 -11.06 18.80
C VAL A 64 -8.63 -10.15 19.81
N SER A 65 -7.83 -9.41 20.58
CA SER A 65 -8.30 -8.46 21.59
C SER A 65 -7.92 -7.05 21.23
N LYS A 66 -8.89 -6.12 21.27
CA LYS A 66 -8.61 -4.70 21.11
C LYS A 66 -8.17 -4.12 22.45
N LYS A 67 -6.92 -3.65 22.52
CA LYS A 67 -6.30 -3.11 23.76
C LYS A 67 -6.35 -1.58 23.85
N GLY A 68 -6.54 -0.90 22.73
CA GLY A 68 -6.58 0.58 22.62
C GLY A 68 -7.36 1.02 21.39
N ILE A 69 -7.26 2.31 21.06
CA ILE A 69 -7.94 2.87 19.87
C ILE A 69 -7.45 2.18 18.59
N ASP A 70 -6.13 2.01 18.48
CA ASP A 70 -5.40 1.51 17.32
C ASP A 70 -4.48 0.32 17.68
N THR A 71 -4.69 -0.29 18.84
CA THR A 71 -3.84 -1.34 19.38
C THR A 71 -4.63 -2.64 19.53
N TYR A 72 -4.08 -3.72 18.97
CA TYR A 72 -4.66 -5.07 19.04
C TYR A 72 -3.61 -6.07 19.46
N SER A 73 -4.04 -7.10 20.19
CA SER A 73 -3.23 -8.29 20.41
C SER A 73 -3.83 -9.48 19.66
N PHE A 74 -2.94 -10.32 19.14
CA PHE A 74 -3.24 -11.52 18.38
C PHE A 74 -2.57 -12.72 19.05
N GLN A 75 -3.31 -13.80 19.26
CA GLN A 75 -2.76 -15.04 19.77
C GLN A 75 -3.29 -16.23 18.96
N ALA A 76 -2.42 -16.83 18.16
CA ALA A 76 -2.73 -17.94 17.25
C ALA A 76 -2.41 -19.30 17.89
N ALA A 77 -2.88 -19.54 19.15
CA ALA A 77 -2.64 -20.79 19.84
C ALA A 77 -3.42 -21.96 19.21
N ASN A 78 -4.66 -21.69 18.80
CA ASN A 78 -5.55 -22.70 18.22
C ASN A 78 -6.09 -22.18 16.87
N ILE A 79 -5.96 -22.98 15.83
CA ILE A 79 -6.48 -22.69 14.49
C ILE A 79 -7.60 -23.66 14.16
N ASP A 80 -8.72 -23.12 13.65
CA ASP A 80 -9.86 -23.91 13.16
C ASP A 80 -9.61 -24.37 11.72
N PHE A 81 -9.05 -25.58 11.59
CA PHE A 81 -8.78 -26.15 10.26
C PHE A 81 -10.06 -26.51 9.50
N ALA A 82 -11.18 -26.80 10.19
CA ALA A 82 -12.46 -27.06 9.52
C ALA A 82 -13.00 -25.79 8.84
N TYR A 83 -12.82 -24.63 9.49
CA TYR A 83 -13.16 -23.35 8.89
C TYR A 83 -12.31 -23.05 7.65
N LEU A 84 -10.99 -23.34 7.67
CA LEU A 84 -10.08 -23.10 6.54
C LEU A 84 -10.48 -23.88 5.27
N GLU A 85 -11.16 -25.03 5.41
CA GLU A 85 -11.63 -25.86 4.30
C GLU A 85 -13.02 -25.44 3.80
N SER A 86 -13.67 -24.47 4.46
CA SER A 86 -15.03 -24.02 4.16
C SER A 86 -15.10 -23.03 2.99
N ASP A 87 -16.25 -23.03 2.30
CA ASP A 87 -16.54 -22.03 1.26
C ASP A 87 -16.61 -20.59 1.82
N ALA A 88 -16.94 -20.44 3.10
CA ALA A 88 -16.98 -19.14 3.77
C ALA A 88 -15.57 -18.53 3.86
N PHE A 89 -14.55 -19.31 4.23
CA PHE A 89 -13.16 -18.89 4.22
C PHE A 89 -12.70 -18.52 2.81
N LEU A 90 -12.94 -19.39 1.83
CA LEU A 90 -12.53 -19.17 0.45
C LEU A 90 -13.15 -17.91 -0.14
N LYS A 91 -14.43 -17.65 0.15
CA LYS A 91 -15.13 -16.44 -0.27
C LYS A 91 -14.52 -15.16 0.35
N LYS A 92 -14.16 -15.18 1.63
CA LYS A 92 -13.47 -14.05 2.28
C LYS A 92 -12.08 -13.83 1.69
N CYS A 93 -11.30 -14.88 1.45
CA CYS A 93 -10.02 -14.79 0.77
C CYS A 93 -10.13 -14.18 -0.63
N SER A 94 -11.17 -14.54 -1.39
CA SER A 94 -11.37 -14.00 -2.73
C SER A 94 -11.75 -12.51 -2.75
N SER A 95 -12.19 -11.94 -1.65
CA SER A 95 -12.52 -10.51 -1.53
C SER A 95 -11.35 -9.64 -1.06
N LEU A 96 -10.31 -10.25 -0.46
CA LEU A 96 -9.20 -9.55 0.16
C LEU A 96 -7.85 -9.98 -0.45
N ARG A 97 -7.17 -9.08 -1.16
CA ARG A 97 -5.85 -9.37 -1.76
C ARG A 97 -4.80 -9.78 -0.72
N GLY A 98 -4.82 -9.15 0.47
CA GLY A 98 -3.91 -9.43 1.57
C GLY A 98 -3.98 -10.86 2.08
N SER A 99 -5.07 -11.58 1.84
CA SER A 99 -5.24 -12.97 2.27
C SER A 99 -4.18 -13.92 1.72
N VAL A 100 -3.55 -13.61 0.59
CA VAL A 100 -2.46 -14.43 0.04
C VAL A 100 -1.28 -14.53 1.01
N MET A 101 -1.08 -13.55 1.88
CA MET A 101 0.01 -13.55 2.87
C MET A 101 -0.23 -14.51 4.06
N LEU A 102 -1.42 -15.10 4.17
CA LEU A 102 -1.67 -16.20 5.12
C LEU A 102 -0.94 -17.48 4.71
N VAL A 103 -0.63 -17.66 3.43
CA VAL A 103 -0.04 -18.91 2.90
C VAL A 103 1.29 -19.21 3.55
N GLY A 104 2.21 -18.24 3.59
CA GLY A 104 3.55 -18.41 4.16
C GLY A 104 3.54 -18.92 5.60
N PRO A 105 2.94 -18.19 6.54
CA PRO A 105 2.90 -18.60 7.95
C PRO A 105 2.10 -19.89 8.19
N MET A 106 1.03 -20.13 7.41
CA MET A 106 0.24 -21.36 7.56
C MET A 106 1.04 -22.59 7.13
N VAL A 107 1.76 -22.52 6.01
CA VAL A 107 2.62 -23.63 5.56
C VAL A 107 3.80 -23.80 6.51
N ALA A 108 4.41 -22.70 6.95
CA ALA A 108 5.58 -22.74 7.83
C ALA A 108 5.30 -23.42 9.18
N ARG A 109 4.18 -23.06 9.82
CA ARG A 109 3.87 -23.53 11.16
C ARG A 109 3.00 -24.79 11.17
N PHE A 110 2.07 -24.91 10.22
CA PHE A 110 1.05 -25.97 10.24
C PHE A 110 1.21 -26.99 9.10
N GLY A 111 2.18 -26.78 8.19
CA GLY A 111 2.45 -27.67 7.07
C GLY A 111 1.41 -27.66 5.97
N LYS A 112 0.37 -26.82 6.05
CA LYS A 112 -0.66 -26.73 5.01
C LYS A 112 -1.28 -25.33 4.92
N ALA A 113 -1.65 -24.94 3.70
CA ALA A 113 -2.47 -23.76 3.43
C ALA A 113 -3.41 -24.03 2.26
N MET A 114 -4.55 -23.38 2.27
CA MET A 114 -5.53 -23.41 1.19
C MET A 114 -6.01 -21.99 0.94
N ILE A 115 -6.09 -21.57 -0.32
CA ILE A 115 -6.55 -20.23 -0.65
C ILE A 115 -7.22 -20.21 -2.02
N SER A 116 -8.30 -19.45 -2.15
CA SER A 116 -8.87 -19.10 -3.45
C SER A 116 -8.04 -18.01 -4.12
N LYS A 117 -8.22 -17.82 -5.42
CA LYS A 117 -7.60 -16.69 -6.12
C LYS A 117 -7.98 -15.37 -5.43
N PRO A 118 -7.02 -14.65 -4.82
CA PRO A 118 -7.33 -13.46 -4.04
C PRO A 118 -7.80 -12.32 -4.94
N GLY A 119 -8.78 -11.57 -4.45
CA GLY A 119 -9.33 -10.39 -5.09
C GLY A 119 -8.40 -9.16 -5.06
N GLY A 120 -9.00 -7.98 -4.98
CA GLY A 120 -8.31 -6.68 -4.86
C GLY A 120 -8.52 -5.78 -6.07
N ASP A 121 -7.69 -4.71 -6.16
CA ASP A 121 -7.82 -3.69 -7.19
C ASP A 121 -7.61 -4.24 -8.60
N LYS A 122 -8.40 -3.75 -9.55
CA LYS A 122 -8.30 -4.10 -10.98
C LYS A 122 -7.27 -3.22 -11.68
N ILE A 123 -5.99 -3.40 -11.36
CA ILE A 123 -4.86 -2.61 -11.88
C ILE A 123 -3.99 -3.36 -12.88
N GLY A 124 -4.52 -4.42 -13.49
CA GLY A 124 -3.81 -5.32 -14.39
C GLY A 124 -3.59 -6.71 -13.80
N ARG A 125 -2.81 -7.53 -14.50
CA ARG A 125 -2.46 -8.88 -14.02
C ARG A 125 -1.58 -8.78 -12.77
N ARG A 126 -1.99 -9.49 -11.73
CA ARG A 126 -1.24 -9.59 -10.47
C ARG A 126 -0.97 -11.06 -10.20
N ARG A 127 0.10 -11.55 -10.79
CA ARG A 127 0.52 -12.95 -10.67
C ARG A 127 0.82 -13.32 -9.22
N LEU A 128 0.72 -14.62 -8.93
CA LEU A 128 1.07 -15.20 -7.63
C LEU A 128 2.27 -16.15 -7.76
N ASP A 129 2.84 -16.23 -8.95
CA ASP A 129 3.93 -17.17 -9.29
C ASP A 129 5.09 -17.01 -8.32
N THR A 130 5.56 -15.77 -8.07
CA THR A 130 6.67 -15.50 -7.14
C THR A 130 6.40 -16.07 -5.74
N HIS A 131 5.14 -15.97 -5.24
CA HIS A 131 4.79 -16.56 -3.94
C HIS A 131 4.96 -18.09 -3.96
N PHE A 132 4.34 -18.73 -4.91
CA PHE A 132 4.25 -20.20 -4.93
C PHE A 132 5.56 -20.86 -5.34
N ILE A 133 6.25 -20.33 -6.35
CA ILE A 133 7.59 -20.81 -6.75
C ILE A 133 8.58 -20.66 -5.58
N GLY A 134 8.54 -19.53 -4.86
CA GLY A 134 9.40 -19.33 -3.71
C GLY A 134 9.14 -20.33 -2.59
N ILE A 135 7.86 -20.62 -2.28
CA ILE A 135 7.48 -21.58 -1.26
C ILE A 135 7.79 -23.02 -1.71
N GLN A 136 7.62 -23.35 -3.00
CA GLN A 136 8.04 -24.64 -3.57
C GLN A 136 9.56 -24.83 -3.49
N ASN A 137 10.35 -23.79 -3.72
CA ASN A 137 11.82 -23.85 -3.55
C ASN A 137 12.24 -24.16 -2.11
N LEU A 138 11.37 -23.89 -1.13
CA LEU A 138 11.56 -24.28 0.27
C LEU A 138 11.08 -25.71 0.56
N GLY A 139 10.60 -26.45 -0.44
CA GLY A 139 10.22 -27.87 -0.32
C GLY A 139 8.72 -28.11 -0.10
N ALA A 140 7.86 -27.14 -0.35
CA ALA A 140 6.42 -27.35 -0.33
C ALA A 140 5.89 -27.91 -1.65
N ASP A 141 4.86 -28.73 -1.56
CA ASP A 141 4.07 -29.17 -2.69
C ASP A 141 2.96 -28.15 -3.00
N PHE A 142 2.65 -27.97 -4.27
CA PHE A 142 1.64 -27.04 -4.75
C PHE A 142 0.71 -27.73 -5.73
N VAL A 143 -0.60 -27.59 -5.53
CA VAL A 143 -1.63 -28.10 -6.41
C VAL A 143 -2.66 -27.00 -6.67
N TYR A 144 -3.01 -26.79 -7.94
CA TYR A 144 -4.17 -25.99 -8.29
C TYR A 144 -5.36 -26.92 -8.56
N ASN A 145 -6.38 -26.80 -7.72
CA ASN A 145 -7.63 -27.54 -7.88
C ASN A 145 -8.57 -26.74 -8.79
N GLU A 146 -8.66 -27.13 -10.05
CA GLU A 146 -9.45 -26.43 -11.07
C GLU A 146 -10.96 -26.45 -10.75
N GLU A 147 -11.48 -27.54 -10.21
CA GLU A 147 -12.91 -27.69 -9.91
C GLU A 147 -13.38 -26.69 -8.86
N ARG A 148 -12.56 -26.47 -7.84
CA ARG A 148 -12.85 -25.53 -6.74
C ARG A 148 -12.26 -24.14 -6.95
N GLY A 149 -11.36 -23.96 -7.93
CA GLY A 149 -10.64 -22.71 -8.18
C GLY A 149 -9.73 -22.29 -7.02
N ILE A 150 -9.09 -23.25 -6.36
CA ILE A 150 -8.25 -23.02 -5.17
C ILE A 150 -6.82 -23.50 -5.36
N TYR A 151 -5.92 -22.88 -4.63
CA TYR A 151 -4.53 -23.29 -4.48
C TYR A 151 -4.39 -24.05 -3.16
N GLU A 152 -3.85 -25.25 -3.23
CA GLU A 152 -3.55 -26.11 -2.09
C GLU A 152 -2.04 -26.25 -1.95
N ILE A 153 -1.48 -25.91 -0.80
CA ILE A 153 -0.06 -25.93 -0.53
C ILE A 153 0.17 -26.80 0.72
N SER A 154 1.13 -27.72 0.64
CA SER A 154 1.46 -28.57 1.76
C SER A 154 2.97 -28.81 1.85
N ALA A 155 3.47 -29.00 3.07
CA ALA A 155 4.86 -29.33 3.30
C ALA A 155 4.96 -30.29 4.51
N LYS A 156 5.72 -31.37 4.35
CA LYS A 156 6.10 -32.23 5.49
C LYS A 156 7.24 -31.62 6.28
N GLN A 157 8.19 -31.04 5.59
CA GLN A 157 9.33 -30.33 6.14
C GLN A 157 9.81 -29.29 5.14
N LEU A 158 10.06 -28.09 5.61
CA LEU A 158 10.64 -27.01 4.80
C LEU A 158 12.16 -26.98 4.99
N HIS A 159 12.88 -26.65 3.91
CA HIS A 159 14.32 -26.56 3.90
C HIS A 159 14.78 -25.26 3.28
N GLY A 160 15.85 -24.69 3.83
CA GLY A 160 16.48 -23.51 3.26
C GLY A 160 16.97 -23.73 1.83
N SER A 161 16.87 -22.71 1.02
CA SER A 161 17.24 -22.72 -0.39
C SER A 161 17.81 -21.39 -0.86
N TYR A 162 18.63 -21.42 -1.91
CA TYR A 162 18.96 -20.21 -2.66
C TYR A 162 17.90 -19.98 -3.74
N MET A 163 17.41 -18.75 -3.84
CA MET A 163 16.48 -18.38 -4.88
C MET A 163 16.74 -16.99 -5.43
N LEU A 164 16.61 -16.81 -6.74
CA LEU A 164 16.54 -15.54 -7.43
C LEU A 164 15.07 -15.32 -7.83
N LEU A 165 14.45 -14.27 -7.30
CA LEU A 165 13.07 -13.92 -7.64
C LEU A 165 13.03 -13.27 -9.04
N ASP A 166 12.06 -13.65 -9.85
CA ASP A 166 11.81 -13.10 -11.18
C ASP A 166 11.35 -11.64 -11.13
N GLU A 167 10.71 -11.23 -10.01
CA GLU A 167 10.35 -9.85 -9.73
C GLU A 167 10.57 -9.51 -8.24
N ALA A 168 10.83 -8.24 -7.94
CA ALA A 168 10.89 -7.74 -6.57
C ALA A 168 9.47 -7.58 -6.00
N SER A 169 8.75 -8.70 -5.88
CA SER A 169 7.38 -8.72 -5.39
C SER A 169 7.35 -8.50 -3.88
N VAL A 170 6.65 -7.45 -3.43
CA VAL A 170 6.48 -7.11 -2.01
C VAL A 170 5.82 -8.26 -1.24
N THR A 171 4.63 -8.66 -1.68
CA THR A 171 3.86 -9.71 -1.00
C THR A 171 4.47 -11.10 -1.20
N GLY A 172 5.11 -11.35 -2.35
CA GLY A 172 5.88 -12.57 -2.61
C GLY A 172 7.07 -12.68 -1.65
N THR A 173 7.87 -11.63 -1.54
CA THR A 173 9.00 -11.58 -0.59
C THR A 173 8.52 -11.80 0.84
N ALA A 174 7.45 -11.10 1.27
CA ALA A 174 6.91 -11.26 2.62
C ALA A 174 6.48 -12.70 2.91
N ASN A 175 5.76 -13.34 1.98
CA ASN A 175 5.35 -14.74 2.12
C ASN A 175 6.55 -15.70 2.20
N ILE A 176 7.54 -15.53 1.34
CA ILE A 176 8.75 -16.37 1.33
C ILE A 176 9.53 -16.20 2.64
N VAL A 177 9.69 -14.96 3.11
CA VAL A 177 10.34 -14.67 4.40
C VAL A 177 9.60 -15.36 5.54
N MET A 178 8.27 -15.19 5.64
CA MET A 178 7.45 -15.82 6.67
C MET A 178 7.50 -17.36 6.62
N THR A 179 7.72 -17.92 5.42
CA THR A 179 7.90 -19.38 5.28
C THR A 179 9.31 -19.81 5.69
N ALA A 180 10.32 -19.05 5.28
CA ALA A 180 11.74 -19.41 5.45
C ALA A 180 12.22 -19.33 6.91
N VAL A 181 11.60 -18.49 7.75
CA VAL A 181 12.03 -18.34 9.17
C VAL A 181 11.89 -19.62 9.99
N LEU A 182 11.01 -20.56 9.60
CA LEU A 182 10.84 -21.87 10.20
C LEU A 182 11.35 -23.03 9.31
N ALA A 183 11.98 -22.72 8.17
CA ALA A 183 12.56 -23.73 7.29
C ALA A 183 13.94 -24.17 7.80
N LYS A 184 14.23 -25.47 7.79
CA LYS A 184 15.50 -26.00 8.29
C LYS A 184 16.70 -25.58 7.44
N GLY A 185 17.67 -24.93 8.04
CA GLY A 185 18.89 -24.46 7.39
C GLY A 185 18.79 -23.04 6.86
N LYS A 186 19.67 -22.68 5.92
CA LYS A 186 19.83 -21.32 5.40
C LYS A 186 19.08 -21.07 4.11
N THR A 187 18.29 -20.01 4.07
CA THR A 187 17.64 -19.49 2.86
C THR A 187 18.37 -18.21 2.41
N THR A 188 18.61 -18.09 1.10
CA THR A 188 19.09 -16.86 0.48
C THR A 188 18.12 -16.43 -0.59
N ILE A 189 17.57 -15.22 -0.46
CA ILE A 189 16.65 -14.62 -1.42
C ILE A 189 17.38 -13.46 -2.11
N TYR A 190 17.55 -13.55 -3.42
CA TYR A 190 18.07 -12.48 -4.25
C TYR A 190 16.95 -11.83 -5.06
N ASN A 191 17.01 -10.55 -5.32
CA ASN A 191 15.96 -9.70 -5.86
C ASN A 191 14.71 -9.62 -4.94
N ALA A 192 14.94 -9.69 -3.62
CA ALA A 192 13.89 -9.50 -2.64
C ALA A 192 13.40 -8.05 -2.64
N ALA A 193 12.10 -7.85 -2.45
CA ALA A 193 11.54 -6.52 -2.18
C ALA A 193 12.10 -5.98 -0.85
N CYS A 194 12.43 -4.69 -0.81
CA CYS A 194 13.05 -4.07 0.38
C CYS A 194 12.39 -2.74 0.78
N GLU A 195 11.12 -2.56 0.46
CA GLU A 195 10.29 -1.46 0.93
C GLU A 195 10.27 -1.39 2.47
N PRO A 196 10.10 -0.22 3.07
CA PRO A 196 10.12 -0.03 4.52
C PRO A 196 9.21 -1.01 5.27
N TYR A 197 8.01 -1.28 4.76
CA TYR A 197 7.07 -2.21 5.38
C TYR A 197 7.53 -3.68 5.33
N VAL A 198 8.29 -4.10 4.31
CA VAL A 198 8.92 -5.43 4.28
C VAL A 198 10.10 -5.49 5.26
N GLN A 199 10.85 -4.39 5.39
CA GLN A 199 11.91 -4.28 6.38
C GLN A 199 11.34 -4.40 7.81
N GLN A 200 10.20 -3.76 8.09
CA GLN A 200 9.54 -3.82 9.39
C GLN A 200 9.05 -5.22 9.72
N LEU A 201 8.50 -5.94 8.75
CA LEU A 201 8.19 -7.37 8.91
C LEU A 201 9.42 -8.16 9.36
N CYS A 202 10.56 -7.99 8.67
CA CYS A 202 11.79 -8.70 9.03
C CYS A 202 12.31 -8.30 10.42
N ARG A 203 12.23 -7.00 10.79
CA ARG A 203 12.62 -6.53 12.12
C ARG A 203 11.71 -7.10 13.21
N MET A 204 10.39 -7.17 12.97
CA MET A 204 9.46 -7.82 13.89
C MET A 204 9.80 -9.30 14.05
N LEU A 205 9.99 -10.03 12.95
CA LEU A 205 10.35 -11.45 12.99
C LEU A 205 11.67 -11.68 13.75
N ASN A 206 12.67 -10.83 13.60
CA ASN A 206 13.91 -10.90 14.37
C ASN A 206 13.67 -10.69 15.89
N ARG A 207 12.77 -9.78 16.28
CA ARG A 207 12.37 -9.65 17.69
C ARG A 207 11.61 -10.88 18.20
N MET A 208 10.90 -11.59 17.32
CA MET A 208 10.26 -12.85 17.63
C MET A 208 11.25 -14.03 17.74
N GLY A 209 12.54 -13.84 17.43
CA GLY A 209 13.58 -14.86 17.50
C GLY A 209 14.11 -15.37 16.16
N ALA A 210 13.61 -14.86 15.03
CA ALA A 210 14.15 -15.19 13.70
C ALA A 210 15.57 -14.63 13.53
N LYS A 211 16.27 -15.16 12.53
CA LYS A 211 17.64 -14.76 12.17
C LYS A 211 17.66 -14.30 10.70
N ILE A 212 17.32 -13.03 10.48
CA ILE A 212 17.24 -12.42 9.16
C ILE A 212 18.31 -11.34 9.04
N GLU A 213 19.13 -11.42 8.01
CA GLU A 213 20.15 -10.43 7.62
C GLU A 213 19.82 -9.82 6.25
N GLY A 214 20.46 -8.68 5.92
CA GLY A 214 20.24 -7.98 4.66
C GLY A 214 18.87 -7.31 4.55
N ILE A 215 18.28 -6.87 5.67
CA ILE A 215 16.89 -6.39 5.76
C ILE A 215 16.60 -5.23 4.81
N ALA A 216 17.53 -4.25 4.69
CA ALA A 216 17.37 -3.10 3.81
C ALA A 216 17.93 -3.33 2.39
N SER A 217 18.25 -4.57 2.04
CA SER A 217 18.86 -4.96 0.77
C SER A 217 17.94 -5.89 -0.02
N ASN A 218 18.18 -5.97 -1.33
CA ASN A 218 17.52 -6.95 -2.20
C ASN A 218 18.16 -8.35 -2.11
N LEU A 219 19.24 -8.51 -1.34
CA LEU A 219 19.86 -9.78 -0.99
C LEU A 219 19.64 -10.06 0.49
N ARG A 220 18.83 -11.05 0.79
CA ARG A 220 18.39 -11.37 2.15
C ARG A 220 18.78 -12.80 2.49
N THR A 221 19.31 -13.00 3.69
CA THR A 221 19.61 -14.34 4.22
C THR A 221 18.81 -14.59 5.49
N ILE A 222 18.33 -15.81 5.63
CA ILE A 222 17.48 -16.25 6.73
C ILE A 222 18.02 -17.59 7.22
N GLU A 223 18.38 -17.67 8.48
CA GLU A 223 18.68 -18.93 9.13
C GLU A 223 17.40 -19.39 9.86
N GLY A 224 16.86 -20.53 9.47
CA GLY A 224 15.64 -21.05 10.06
C GLY A 224 15.81 -21.41 11.54
N VAL A 225 14.73 -21.21 12.30
CA VAL A 225 14.64 -21.52 13.73
C VAL A 225 13.53 -22.51 13.99
N ASP A 226 13.57 -23.19 15.15
CA ASP A 226 12.57 -24.21 15.51
C ASP A 226 11.24 -23.59 15.92
N GLU A 227 11.27 -22.40 16.56
CA GLU A 227 10.08 -21.69 17.02
C GLU A 227 10.29 -20.17 17.04
N LEU A 228 9.19 -19.43 17.05
CA LEU A 228 9.14 -17.99 17.22
C LEU A 228 8.28 -17.63 18.44
N HIS A 229 8.59 -16.49 19.07
CA HIS A 229 7.99 -16.01 20.31
C HIS A 229 7.08 -14.81 20.10
N GLY A 230 6.33 -14.44 21.14
CA GLY A 230 5.54 -13.23 21.18
C GLY A 230 6.41 -11.96 21.15
N THR A 231 5.84 -10.86 20.69
CA THR A 231 6.51 -9.55 20.63
C THR A 231 5.53 -8.40 20.59
N GLU A 232 6.04 -7.19 20.69
CA GLU A 232 5.30 -5.96 20.37
C GLU A 232 5.86 -5.32 19.09
N HIS A 233 4.97 -4.71 18.31
CA HIS A 233 5.34 -4.02 17.08
C HIS A 233 4.48 -2.78 16.88
N THR A 234 5.10 -1.67 16.45
CA THR A 234 4.40 -0.45 16.06
C THR A 234 4.51 -0.28 14.55
N ILE A 235 3.36 -0.18 13.89
CA ILE A 235 3.26 0.05 12.44
C ILE A 235 3.78 1.45 12.12
N LEU A 236 4.59 1.57 11.07
CA LEU A 236 5.06 2.86 10.55
C LEU A 236 3.88 3.72 10.07
N PRO A 237 4.00 5.05 10.08
CA PRO A 237 3.08 5.91 9.36
C PRO A 237 3.06 5.56 7.86
N ASP A 238 1.88 5.68 7.22
CA ASP A 238 1.73 5.31 5.81
C ASP A 238 2.39 6.35 4.90
N MET A 239 3.53 6.01 4.32
CA MET A 239 4.27 6.87 3.39
C MET A 239 3.44 7.27 2.16
N ILE A 240 2.44 6.46 1.77
CA ILE A 240 1.54 6.78 0.66
C ILE A 240 0.57 7.86 1.06
N GLU A 241 0.08 7.82 2.29
CA GLU A 241 -0.78 8.88 2.84
C GLU A 241 0.01 10.19 3.00
N VAL A 242 1.28 10.12 3.46
CA VAL A 242 2.18 11.29 3.50
C VAL A 242 2.29 11.95 2.13
N GLY A 243 2.59 11.18 1.08
CA GLY A 243 2.65 11.69 -0.29
C GLY A 243 1.31 12.26 -0.77
N SER A 244 0.19 11.64 -0.38
CA SER A 244 -1.15 12.14 -0.70
C SER A 244 -1.41 13.50 -0.07
N PHE A 245 -1.00 13.73 1.19
CA PHE A 245 -1.15 15.02 1.87
C PHE A 245 -0.25 16.10 1.27
N ILE A 246 0.97 15.77 0.85
CA ILE A 246 1.82 16.70 0.09
C ILE A 246 1.10 17.13 -1.18
N GLY A 247 0.54 16.18 -1.92
CA GLY A 247 -0.23 16.45 -3.14
C GLY A 247 -1.48 17.30 -2.88
N MET A 248 -2.21 17.04 -1.78
CA MET A 248 -3.38 17.84 -1.38
C MET A 248 -2.99 19.29 -1.08
N ALA A 249 -1.92 19.50 -0.29
CA ALA A 249 -1.43 20.84 0.03
C ALA A 249 -1.08 21.62 -1.24
N ALA A 250 -0.35 21.00 -2.18
CA ALA A 250 0.05 21.62 -3.44
C ALA A 250 -1.17 21.99 -4.30
N MET A 251 -2.09 21.05 -4.53
CA MET A 251 -3.25 21.25 -5.41
C MET A 251 -4.23 22.29 -4.87
N THR A 252 -4.42 22.33 -3.55
CA THR A 252 -5.33 23.30 -2.90
C THR A 252 -4.63 24.61 -2.50
N ARG A 253 -3.34 24.76 -2.84
CA ARG A 253 -2.51 25.93 -2.47
C ARG A 253 -2.55 26.20 -0.96
N SER A 254 -2.46 25.15 -0.20
CA SER A 254 -2.64 25.12 1.25
C SER A 254 -1.31 25.10 2.00
N GLU A 255 -1.37 25.44 3.26
CA GLU A 255 -0.30 25.30 4.22
C GLU A 255 -0.63 24.13 5.14
N LEU A 256 0.21 23.10 5.17
CA LEU A 256 0.02 21.93 6.02
C LEU A 256 1.32 21.51 6.70
N THR A 257 1.20 21.07 7.96
CA THR A 257 2.25 20.29 8.64
C THR A 257 1.81 18.84 8.73
N ILE A 258 2.56 17.96 8.08
CA ILE A 258 2.34 16.52 8.15
C ILE A 258 3.24 15.99 9.27
N LYS A 259 2.63 15.51 10.36
CA LYS A 259 3.30 15.17 11.60
C LYS A 259 3.76 13.73 11.64
N ASN A 260 4.91 13.48 12.30
CA ASN A 260 5.40 12.11 12.58
C ASN A 260 5.43 11.22 11.33
N VAL A 261 6.07 11.69 10.26
CA VAL A 261 6.05 11.03 8.95
C VAL A 261 7.00 9.83 8.82
N SER A 262 7.87 9.62 9.82
CA SER A 262 9.00 8.69 9.72
C SER A 262 9.89 9.00 8.51
N TYR A 263 10.42 10.21 8.49
CA TYR A 263 11.09 10.81 7.33
C TYR A 263 12.15 9.90 6.70
N GLU A 264 12.93 9.20 7.53
CA GLU A 264 13.97 8.24 7.09
C GLU A 264 13.41 7.10 6.21
N ASN A 265 12.12 6.79 6.34
CA ASN A 265 11.43 5.73 5.61
C ASN A 265 10.65 6.21 4.37
N LEU A 266 10.72 7.51 4.04
CA LEU A 266 10.02 8.06 2.86
C LEU A 266 10.77 7.85 1.54
N GLY A 267 12.09 7.59 1.60
CA GLY A 267 12.93 7.41 0.41
C GLY A 267 12.81 8.57 -0.56
N ILE A 268 12.57 8.28 -1.84
CA ILE A 268 12.50 9.27 -2.93
C ILE A 268 11.19 10.07 -2.97
N ILE A 269 10.22 9.80 -2.08
CA ILE A 269 8.90 10.45 -2.15
C ILE A 269 8.99 11.98 -2.08
N PRO A 270 9.67 12.61 -1.09
CA PRO A 270 9.79 14.06 -1.05
C PRO A 270 10.45 14.64 -2.31
N ASP A 271 11.50 14.00 -2.81
CA ASP A 271 12.22 14.48 -3.99
C ASP A 271 11.37 14.39 -5.27
N SER A 272 10.48 13.38 -5.36
CA SER A 272 9.56 13.28 -6.48
C SER A 272 8.58 14.46 -6.55
N PHE A 273 8.13 14.97 -5.40
CA PHE A 273 7.32 16.18 -5.34
C PHE A 273 8.14 17.46 -5.58
N ARG A 274 9.39 17.53 -5.08
CA ARG A 274 10.30 18.66 -5.37
C ARG A 274 10.54 18.83 -6.85
N ARG A 275 10.67 17.72 -7.60
CA ARG A 275 10.81 17.76 -9.07
C ARG A 275 9.60 18.37 -9.79
N LEU A 276 8.41 18.33 -9.18
CA LEU A 276 7.23 19.07 -9.65
C LEU A 276 7.22 20.53 -9.21
N GLY A 277 8.22 20.97 -8.43
CA GLY A 277 8.34 22.33 -7.92
C GLY A 277 7.71 22.56 -6.54
N ILE A 278 7.28 21.50 -5.86
CA ILE A 278 6.68 21.63 -4.54
C ILE A 278 7.77 21.88 -3.49
N LYS A 279 7.66 23.01 -2.80
CA LYS A 279 8.52 23.37 -1.66
C LYS A 279 8.07 22.63 -0.42
N MET A 280 9.03 22.11 0.31
CA MET A 280 8.80 21.41 1.58
C MET A 280 9.99 21.64 2.49
N GLU A 281 9.72 21.78 3.77
CA GLU A 281 10.73 21.86 4.83
C GLU A 281 10.58 20.64 5.75
N GLN A 282 11.70 20.06 6.11
CA GLN A 282 11.73 19.02 7.13
C GLN A 282 11.94 19.66 8.50
N TRP A 283 11.03 19.41 9.43
CA TRP A 283 11.12 19.82 10.82
C TRP A 283 11.16 18.58 11.72
N GLU A 284 12.37 18.14 12.05
CA GLU A 284 12.60 16.84 12.74
C GLU A 284 11.96 15.68 11.97
N ASP A 285 10.90 15.07 12.47
CA ASP A 285 10.15 13.98 11.82
C ASP A 285 8.85 14.46 11.16
N ASP A 286 8.69 15.76 10.98
CA ASP A 286 7.54 16.37 10.33
C ASP A 286 7.92 16.91 8.94
N ILE A 287 6.92 17.05 8.06
CA ILE A 287 7.04 17.78 6.79
C ILE A 287 6.13 18.99 6.82
N TYR A 288 6.71 20.17 6.71
CA TYR A 288 5.96 21.41 6.48
C TYR A 288 5.90 21.70 4.98
N VAL A 289 4.68 21.86 4.46
CA VAL A 289 4.40 22.26 3.10
C VAL A 289 3.83 23.68 3.13
N PRO A 290 4.60 24.72 2.74
CA PRO A 290 4.09 26.09 2.72
C PRO A 290 3.05 26.29 1.59
N ALA A 291 2.16 27.24 1.78
CA ALA A 291 1.23 27.62 0.72
C ALA A 291 2.01 28.15 -0.51
N GLN A 292 1.70 27.62 -1.66
CA GLN A 292 2.31 28.01 -2.95
C GLN A 292 1.24 28.34 -3.96
N GLU A 293 1.31 29.53 -4.56
CA GLU A 293 0.38 29.93 -5.63
C GLU A 293 0.75 29.31 -6.97
N THR A 294 2.05 29.05 -7.18
CA THR A 294 2.58 28.42 -8.38
C THR A 294 3.73 27.48 -8.04
N TYR A 295 3.92 26.44 -8.84
CA TYR A 295 5.08 25.56 -8.76
C TYR A 295 5.47 25.09 -10.16
N GLN A 296 6.77 24.95 -10.40
CA GLN A 296 7.31 24.71 -11.74
C GLN A 296 8.03 23.36 -11.78
N ILE A 297 7.66 22.54 -12.77
CA ILE A 297 8.32 21.26 -13.05
C ILE A 297 9.77 21.52 -13.45
N GLU A 298 10.70 20.78 -12.86
CA GLU A 298 12.10 20.77 -13.23
C GLU A 298 12.29 20.16 -14.62
N SER A 299 13.34 20.57 -15.32
CA SER A 299 13.86 19.88 -16.51
C SER A 299 15.03 18.99 -16.14
N PHE A 300 15.36 18.03 -16.98
CA PHE A 300 16.66 17.36 -16.89
C PHE A 300 17.81 18.36 -17.14
N ILE A 301 19.03 17.97 -16.78
CA ILE A 301 20.22 18.83 -16.87
C ILE A 301 20.45 19.37 -18.29
N ASP A 302 20.07 18.60 -19.32
CA ASP A 302 20.14 18.98 -20.73
C ASP A 302 18.94 19.81 -21.23
N GLY A 303 18.01 20.17 -20.32
CA GLY A 303 16.80 20.92 -20.64
C GLY A 303 15.65 20.08 -21.21
N SER A 304 15.81 18.76 -21.33
CA SER A 304 14.74 17.89 -21.81
C SER A 304 13.62 17.73 -20.77
N ILE A 305 12.45 17.29 -21.27
CA ILE A 305 11.22 17.13 -20.45
C ILE A 305 11.43 16.06 -19.37
N MET A 306 11.10 16.43 -18.12
CA MET A 306 11.17 15.54 -16.96
C MET A 306 10.30 14.29 -17.17
N THR A 307 10.84 13.15 -16.78
CA THR A 307 10.09 11.89 -16.67
C THR A 307 10.03 11.46 -15.22
N ILE A 308 8.83 11.20 -14.71
CA ILE A 308 8.59 10.56 -13.42
C ILE A 308 8.10 9.15 -13.67
N ALA A 309 8.82 8.16 -13.18
CA ALA A 309 8.53 6.75 -13.38
C ALA A 309 8.55 6.00 -12.04
N ASP A 310 7.64 5.03 -11.91
CA ASP A 310 7.70 4.08 -10.79
C ASP A 310 8.81 3.04 -10.99
N ALA A 311 9.29 2.52 -9.88
CA ALA A 311 10.28 1.44 -9.84
C ALA A 311 10.22 0.73 -8.48
N PRO A 312 10.74 -0.52 -8.39
CA PRO A 312 10.95 -1.17 -7.10
C PRO A 312 11.79 -0.29 -6.15
N TRP A 313 11.51 -0.41 -4.87
CA TRP A 313 12.22 0.36 -3.84
C TRP A 313 13.76 0.17 -3.93
N PRO A 314 14.58 1.23 -3.78
CA PRO A 314 14.24 2.58 -3.32
C PRO A 314 13.74 3.54 -4.42
N GLY A 315 13.31 3.04 -5.56
CA GLY A 315 12.64 3.85 -6.56
C GLY A 315 11.25 4.31 -6.11
N LEU A 316 10.59 5.12 -6.95
CA LEU A 316 9.28 5.67 -6.64
C LEU A 316 8.21 4.58 -6.62
N THR A 317 7.48 4.51 -5.51
CA THR A 317 6.36 3.58 -5.38
C THR A 317 5.26 3.85 -6.43
N PRO A 318 4.73 2.81 -7.11
CA PRO A 318 3.64 2.96 -8.07
C PRO A 318 2.36 3.51 -7.44
N ASP A 319 2.21 3.42 -6.12
CA ASP A 319 1.02 3.84 -5.38
C ASP A 319 0.86 5.36 -5.31
N LEU A 320 1.92 6.14 -5.54
CA LEU A 320 1.88 7.61 -5.58
C LEU A 320 1.87 8.21 -6.99
N LEU A 321 2.01 7.38 -8.02
CA LEU A 321 2.10 7.90 -9.39
C LEU A 321 0.85 8.65 -9.82
N SER A 322 -0.34 8.20 -9.39
CA SER A 322 -1.62 8.88 -9.64
C SER A 322 -1.71 10.24 -8.95
N VAL A 323 -1.17 10.36 -7.73
CA VAL A 323 -1.13 11.64 -7.00
C VAL A 323 -0.19 12.62 -7.70
N LEU A 324 1.03 12.19 -8.05
CA LEU A 324 2.00 13.02 -8.78
C LEU A 324 1.45 13.47 -10.13
N LEU A 325 0.72 12.61 -10.85
CA LEU A 325 0.06 12.95 -12.10
C LEU A 325 -0.97 14.07 -11.89
N VAL A 326 -1.82 13.97 -10.88
CA VAL A 326 -2.81 15.01 -10.56
C VAL A 326 -2.12 16.32 -10.19
N VAL A 327 -1.09 16.29 -9.34
CA VAL A 327 -0.31 17.49 -8.95
C VAL A 327 0.30 18.16 -10.18
N ALA A 328 0.81 17.38 -11.13
CA ALA A 328 1.40 17.90 -12.36
C ALA A 328 0.39 18.68 -13.22
N THR A 329 -0.92 18.40 -13.14
CA THR A 329 -1.95 19.12 -13.93
C THR A 329 -2.01 20.61 -13.62
N GLN A 330 -1.60 21.02 -12.44
CA GLN A 330 -1.61 22.43 -11.99
C GLN A 330 -0.21 23.02 -11.86
N ALA A 331 0.84 22.27 -12.17
CA ALA A 331 2.22 22.78 -12.24
C ALA A 331 2.44 23.66 -13.48
N LYS A 332 3.50 24.44 -13.49
CA LYS A 332 3.99 25.10 -14.70
C LYS A 332 4.96 24.18 -15.44
N GLY A 333 4.67 23.85 -16.69
CA GLY A 333 5.52 22.99 -17.52
C GLY A 333 4.86 21.67 -17.90
N SER A 334 5.67 20.74 -18.39
CA SER A 334 5.20 19.42 -18.84
C SER A 334 6.03 18.31 -18.25
N VAL A 335 5.41 17.16 -18.01
CA VAL A 335 6.08 15.95 -17.48
C VAL A 335 5.53 14.71 -18.15
N LEU A 336 6.40 13.74 -18.41
CA LEU A 336 6.01 12.40 -18.78
C LEU A 336 5.86 11.55 -17.51
N ILE A 337 4.67 11.05 -17.27
CA ILE A 337 4.39 10.05 -16.23
C ILE A 337 4.50 8.67 -16.86
N HIS A 338 5.38 7.83 -16.34
CA HIS A 338 5.64 6.51 -16.88
C HIS A 338 5.41 5.43 -15.83
N GLN A 339 4.32 4.73 -15.94
CA GLN A 339 3.96 3.59 -15.10
C GLN A 339 4.60 2.32 -15.66
N LYS A 340 5.55 1.73 -14.94
CA LYS A 340 6.30 0.54 -15.37
C LYS A 340 5.80 -0.75 -14.75
N MET A 341 5.29 -0.68 -13.51
CA MET A 341 5.04 -1.86 -12.68
C MET A 341 3.65 -2.47 -12.84
N PHE A 342 2.66 -1.72 -13.36
CA PHE A 342 1.29 -2.20 -13.53
C PHE A 342 0.71 -1.78 -14.89
N GLU A 343 -0.29 -2.53 -15.38
CA GLU A 343 -0.82 -2.36 -16.74
C GLU A 343 -1.98 -1.36 -16.84
N SER A 344 -2.67 -1.02 -15.74
CA SER A 344 -3.98 -0.36 -15.84
C SER A 344 -4.19 0.80 -14.85
N ARG A 345 -3.12 1.36 -14.28
CA ARG A 345 -3.24 2.43 -13.27
C ARG A 345 -3.54 3.81 -13.86
N LEU A 346 -3.32 4.03 -15.16
CA LEU A 346 -3.53 5.34 -15.80
C LEU A 346 -4.93 5.54 -16.39
N PHE A 347 -5.81 4.55 -16.37
CA PHE A 347 -7.15 4.66 -16.97
C PHE A 347 -8.07 5.70 -16.31
N PHE A 348 -7.79 6.11 -15.06
CA PHE A 348 -8.55 7.17 -14.40
C PHE A 348 -8.31 8.57 -15.01
N VAL A 349 -7.30 8.73 -15.85
CA VAL A 349 -6.89 9.97 -16.49
C VAL A 349 -8.05 10.58 -17.30
N ASP A 350 -8.91 9.78 -17.91
CA ASP A 350 -10.10 10.24 -18.63
C ASP A 350 -10.97 11.16 -17.76
N LYS A 351 -11.07 10.88 -16.46
CA LYS A 351 -11.84 11.72 -15.54
C LYS A 351 -11.18 13.07 -15.29
N LEU A 352 -9.85 13.13 -15.28
CA LEU A 352 -9.12 14.39 -15.17
C LEU A 352 -9.25 15.22 -16.46
N ILE A 353 -9.25 14.59 -17.63
CA ILE A 353 -9.49 15.24 -18.92
C ILE A 353 -10.92 15.83 -18.96
N ASP A 354 -11.92 15.07 -18.48
CA ASP A 354 -13.31 15.56 -18.34
C ASP A 354 -13.39 16.80 -17.42
N MET A 355 -12.54 16.86 -16.38
CA MET A 355 -12.41 18.02 -15.49
C MET A 355 -11.65 19.19 -16.13
N GLY A 356 -11.04 19.02 -17.32
CA GLY A 356 -10.32 20.07 -18.06
C GLY A 356 -8.80 19.96 -17.98
N ALA A 357 -8.23 18.89 -17.41
CA ALA A 357 -6.79 18.69 -17.41
C ALA A 357 -6.27 18.43 -18.84
N GLN A 358 -5.08 18.95 -19.15
CA GLN A 358 -4.41 18.71 -20.43
C GLN A 358 -3.46 17.51 -20.29
N ILE A 359 -3.94 16.36 -20.69
CA ILE A 359 -3.22 15.10 -20.62
C ILE A 359 -3.31 14.38 -21.94
N ILE A 360 -2.17 13.88 -22.42
CA ILE A 360 -2.09 12.98 -23.57
C ILE A 360 -1.78 11.59 -23.05
N LEU A 361 -2.74 10.68 -23.08
CA LEU A 361 -2.50 9.27 -22.80
C LEU A 361 -1.86 8.63 -24.03
N CYS A 362 -0.55 8.39 -23.96
CA CYS A 362 0.23 7.84 -25.08
C CYS A 362 -0.06 6.34 -25.28
N ASP A 363 -0.17 5.62 -24.19
CA ASP A 363 -0.48 4.19 -24.10
C ASP A 363 -0.91 3.84 -22.66
N PRO A 364 -1.21 2.56 -22.32
CA PRO A 364 -1.60 2.19 -20.97
C PRO A 364 -0.58 2.51 -19.87
N HIS A 365 0.68 2.76 -20.26
CA HIS A 365 1.80 2.96 -19.33
C HIS A 365 2.32 4.40 -19.28
N ARG A 366 2.00 5.25 -20.27
CA ARG A 366 2.60 6.58 -20.40
C ARG A 366 1.57 7.66 -20.65
N ALA A 367 1.67 8.73 -19.88
CA ALA A 367 0.86 9.93 -20.05
C ALA A 367 1.74 11.19 -20.00
N VAL A 368 1.59 12.07 -20.96
CA VAL A 368 2.17 13.42 -20.92
C VAL A 368 1.17 14.34 -20.28
N VAL A 369 1.57 15.00 -19.19
CA VAL A 369 0.78 16.01 -18.51
C VAL A 369 1.33 17.39 -18.85
N ILE A 370 0.45 18.28 -19.32
CA ILE A 370 0.75 19.70 -19.58
C ILE A 370 0.07 20.48 -18.46
N GLY A 371 0.85 21.02 -17.55
CA GLY A 371 0.31 21.72 -16.38
C GLY A 371 -0.20 23.11 -16.72
N HIS A 372 -1.21 23.55 -15.99
CA HIS A 372 -1.91 24.81 -16.23
C HIS A 372 -1.37 26.00 -15.42
N ASP A 373 -0.35 25.82 -14.58
CA ASP A 373 0.19 26.84 -13.68
C ASP A 373 -0.92 27.53 -12.84
N HIS A 374 -1.91 26.77 -12.40
CA HIS A 374 -3.14 27.28 -11.78
C HIS A 374 -3.91 28.35 -12.59
N GLY A 375 -3.53 28.57 -13.86
CA GLY A 375 -4.19 29.54 -14.74
C GLY A 375 -5.58 29.09 -15.20
N PHE A 376 -5.78 27.79 -15.32
CA PHE A 376 -7.08 27.16 -15.55
C PHE A 376 -7.36 26.16 -14.44
N LYS A 377 -8.43 26.39 -13.70
CA LYS A 377 -8.86 25.46 -12.66
C LYS A 377 -9.56 24.26 -13.26
N LEU A 378 -9.38 23.12 -12.62
CA LEU A 378 -10.20 21.95 -12.91
C LEU A 378 -11.67 22.28 -12.59
N ARG A 379 -12.59 21.66 -13.30
CA ARG A 379 -14.04 21.83 -13.11
C ARG A 379 -14.60 20.67 -12.32
N GLY A 380 -15.52 20.95 -11.42
CA GLY A 380 -16.27 19.91 -10.70
C GLY A 380 -17.02 18.99 -11.68
N GLY A 381 -17.19 17.74 -11.28
CA GLY A 381 -17.83 16.73 -12.12
C GLY A 381 -18.25 15.48 -11.36
N ASN A 382 -18.91 14.55 -12.07
CA ASN A 382 -19.27 13.24 -11.55
C ASN A 382 -18.21 12.20 -11.93
N MET A 383 -17.67 11.51 -10.94
CA MET A 383 -16.61 10.53 -11.10
C MET A 383 -16.93 9.25 -10.33
N THR A 384 -16.26 8.17 -10.69
CA THR A 384 -16.33 6.90 -9.95
C THR A 384 -14.93 6.47 -9.59
N SER A 385 -14.70 6.15 -8.32
CA SER A 385 -13.43 5.62 -7.86
C SER A 385 -13.22 4.20 -8.38
N PRO A 386 -12.23 3.93 -9.24
CA PRO A 386 -11.99 2.59 -9.78
C PRO A 386 -11.20 1.72 -8.79
N ASP A 387 -10.33 2.31 -8.01
CA ASP A 387 -9.46 1.69 -7.01
C ASP A 387 -9.06 2.71 -5.93
N ILE A 388 -8.30 2.26 -4.92
CA ILE A 388 -7.85 3.06 -3.78
C ILE A 388 -7.03 4.29 -4.24
N ARG A 389 -6.08 4.10 -5.14
CA ARG A 389 -5.05 5.09 -5.50
C ARG A 389 -5.57 6.11 -6.51
N ALA A 390 -6.33 5.67 -7.48
CA ALA A 390 -7.06 6.57 -8.36
C ALA A 390 -8.15 7.34 -7.60
N GLY A 391 -8.82 6.69 -6.64
CA GLY A 391 -9.83 7.33 -5.80
C GLY A 391 -9.31 8.53 -5.03
N ILE A 392 -8.16 8.38 -4.34
CA ILE A 392 -7.55 9.50 -3.62
C ILE A 392 -7.04 10.60 -4.57
N ALA A 393 -6.51 10.23 -5.73
CA ALA A 393 -6.07 11.19 -6.74
C ALA A 393 -7.26 12.02 -7.28
N LEU A 394 -8.41 11.38 -7.52
CA LEU A 394 -9.65 12.06 -7.90
C LEU A 394 -10.18 12.97 -6.78
N LEU A 395 -10.05 12.56 -5.51
CA LEU A 395 -10.42 13.40 -4.37
C LEU A 395 -9.55 14.67 -4.32
N ILE A 396 -8.23 14.53 -4.50
CA ILE A 396 -7.29 15.67 -4.57
C ILE A 396 -7.68 16.61 -5.71
N ALA A 397 -7.98 16.08 -6.91
CA ALA A 397 -8.42 16.88 -8.05
C ALA A 397 -9.73 17.62 -7.74
N ALA A 398 -10.72 16.93 -7.16
CA ALA A 398 -12.02 17.50 -6.78
C ALA A 398 -11.89 18.62 -5.75
N MET A 399 -11.02 18.48 -4.76
CA MET A 399 -10.77 19.51 -3.73
C MET A 399 -10.17 20.78 -4.32
N SER A 400 -9.40 20.69 -5.41
CA SER A 400 -8.80 21.85 -6.09
C SER A 400 -9.69 22.45 -7.18
N ALA A 401 -10.75 21.75 -7.60
CA ALA A 401 -11.62 22.14 -8.70
C ALA A 401 -12.55 23.30 -8.34
N ASP A 402 -13.02 24.03 -9.35
CA ASP A 402 -14.12 24.97 -9.16
C ASP A 402 -15.47 24.23 -9.21
N GLY A 403 -16.34 24.55 -8.23
CA GLY A 403 -17.69 23.99 -8.13
C GLY A 403 -17.75 22.70 -7.32
N ILE A 404 -18.80 21.92 -7.58
CA ILE A 404 -19.11 20.71 -6.83
C ILE A 404 -18.73 19.49 -7.65
N SER A 405 -18.00 18.56 -7.00
CA SER A 405 -17.70 17.24 -7.54
C SER A 405 -18.45 16.16 -6.75
N ARG A 406 -18.79 15.07 -7.44
CA ARG A 406 -19.30 13.86 -6.79
C ARG A 406 -18.43 12.67 -7.18
N ILE A 407 -17.94 11.95 -6.17
CA ILE A 407 -17.16 10.71 -6.35
C ILE A 407 -17.99 9.54 -5.83
N HIS A 408 -18.35 8.62 -6.72
CA HIS A 408 -19.05 7.39 -6.39
C HIS A 408 -18.08 6.26 -6.05
N ASN A 409 -18.60 5.19 -5.42
CA ASN A 409 -17.81 3.99 -5.07
C ASN A 409 -16.65 4.31 -4.13
N ILE A 410 -16.91 5.15 -3.12
CA ILE A 410 -15.90 5.61 -2.16
C ILE A 410 -15.45 4.51 -1.21
N GLU A 411 -16.14 3.39 -1.16
CA GLU A 411 -15.69 2.18 -0.46
C GLU A 411 -14.28 1.75 -0.94
N GLN A 412 -13.89 2.09 -2.17
CA GLN A 412 -12.52 1.88 -2.63
C GLN A 412 -11.53 2.77 -1.87
N ILE A 413 -11.91 4.01 -1.55
CA ILE A 413 -11.06 4.92 -0.74
C ILE A 413 -10.99 4.40 0.71
N ASP A 414 -12.12 3.98 1.29
CA ASP A 414 -12.23 3.45 2.65
C ASP A 414 -11.37 2.20 2.89
N ARG A 415 -11.02 1.47 1.83
CA ARG A 415 -10.09 0.34 1.89
C ARG A 415 -8.66 0.74 2.25
N GLY A 416 -8.30 2.00 2.07
CA GLY A 416 -6.93 2.46 2.23
C GLY A 416 -6.74 3.75 3.02
N TYR A 417 -7.80 4.50 3.30
CA TYR A 417 -7.74 5.80 3.99
C TYR A 417 -8.79 5.87 5.09
N GLN A 418 -8.32 6.02 6.33
CA GLN A 418 -9.16 6.07 7.52
C GLN A 418 -9.86 7.42 7.64
N ASN A 419 -11.20 7.44 7.65
CA ASN A 419 -12.02 8.64 7.90
C ASN A 419 -11.46 9.89 7.20
N ILE A 420 -11.11 9.75 5.91
CA ILE A 420 -10.36 10.80 5.20
C ILE A 420 -11.15 12.10 5.12
N GLU A 421 -12.48 12.03 4.89
CA GLU A 421 -13.35 13.20 4.84
C GLU A 421 -13.40 13.94 6.18
N GLY A 422 -13.50 13.22 7.30
CA GLY A 422 -13.54 13.84 8.63
C GLY A 422 -12.21 14.56 8.96
N ARG A 423 -11.08 13.92 8.63
CA ARG A 423 -9.74 14.47 8.86
C ARG A 423 -9.48 15.70 7.99
N LEU A 424 -9.88 15.69 6.72
CA LEU A 424 -9.71 16.82 5.81
C LEU A 424 -10.68 17.96 6.14
N ASN A 425 -11.93 17.66 6.53
CA ASN A 425 -12.89 18.68 6.97
C ASN A 425 -12.40 19.43 8.22
N ALA A 426 -11.70 18.74 9.13
CA ALA A 426 -11.08 19.39 10.29
C ALA A 426 -10.00 20.41 9.91
N LEU A 427 -9.42 20.30 8.71
CA LEU A 427 -8.44 21.24 8.16
C LEU A 427 -9.04 22.31 7.25
N GLY A 428 -10.37 22.30 7.01
CA GLY A 428 -11.05 23.29 6.19
C GLY A 428 -11.61 22.82 4.86
N ALA A 429 -11.48 21.53 4.54
CA ALA A 429 -12.17 20.94 3.37
C ALA A 429 -13.69 20.96 3.57
N ARG A 430 -14.43 20.78 2.47
CA ARG A 430 -15.89 20.62 2.48
C ARG A 430 -16.27 19.36 1.72
N ILE A 431 -16.28 18.25 2.44
CA ILE A 431 -16.58 16.92 1.92
C ILE A 431 -17.75 16.36 2.70
N THR A 432 -18.82 15.96 2.01
CA THR A 432 -19.97 15.31 2.60
C THR A 432 -20.09 13.88 2.09
N ARG A 433 -20.19 12.91 3.01
CA ARG A 433 -20.48 11.51 2.67
C ARG A 433 -22.00 11.35 2.52
N ILE A 434 -22.42 10.71 1.43
CA ILE A 434 -23.82 10.31 1.14
C ILE A 434 -23.81 8.79 0.96
N GLU A 435 -24.66 8.11 1.72
CA GLU A 435 -24.87 6.66 1.63
C GLU A 435 -25.79 6.23 0.48
#